data_4f22c63984b5dd7a6198e93d99787125
#
_entry.id   4f22c63984b5dd7a6198e93d99787125
#
_cell.length_a   1.000
_cell.length_b   1.000
_cell.length_c   1.000
_cell.angle_alpha   90.00
_cell.angle_beta   90.00
_cell.angle_gamma   90.00
#
_symmetry.space_group_name_H-M   'P 1'
#
loop_
_entity.id
_entity.type
_entity.pdbx_description
1 polymer ?
#
loop_
_entity_poly.entity_id
_entity_poly.type
_entity_poly.pdbx_seq_one_letter_code
_entity_poly.pdbx_strand_id
1 'polypeptide(L)'
;EGAEEEETIPGAIGYGIHFARVLDGIPVTYTHDPGQTVDGDLAVWPYESPHMVFDEKGLTDFVWVNPCDIEKKSDEYVFLMPFSDVQDIFEEMIFQKYGWLSKSGDVSASFDVDEVRLGYMRIRDETGSGEGSMVPVWDFFGTQTLTYADEIEAKIASGELLYKDGQIL
;
A
#
# COMPACT_ATOMS: atom_id res chain seq x y z
N GLU A 1 20.04 -1.61 -8.54
CA GLU A 1 20.37 -3.03 -8.84
C GLU A 1 20.60 -3.74 -7.51
N GLY A 2 19.52 -4.02 -6.78
CA GLY A 2 19.50 -4.87 -5.61
C GLY A 2 18.82 -6.17 -6.02
N ALA A 3 19.59 -7.21 -6.25
CA ALA A 3 19.05 -8.57 -6.32
C ALA A 3 18.61 -8.90 -4.88
N GLU A 4 17.31 -8.98 -4.63
CA GLU A 4 16.79 -9.57 -3.41
C GLU A 4 17.21 -11.04 -3.41
N GLU A 5 17.81 -11.49 -2.30
CA GLU A 5 18.21 -12.88 -2.14
C GLU A 5 16.96 -13.76 -2.21
N GLU A 6 16.97 -14.71 -3.14
CA GLU A 6 15.91 -15.73 -3.28
C GLU A 6 15.80 -16.55 -1.99
N GLU A 7 14.79 -16.27 -1.19
CA GLU A 7 14.42 -17.14 -0.07
C GLU A 7 13.77 -18.41 -0.65
N THR A 8 14.55 -19.44 -0.85
CA THR A 8 14.08 -20.72 -1.40
C THR A 8 13.22 -21.45 -0.35
N ILE A 9 11.91 -21.39 -0.51
CA ILE A 9 10.98 -22.14 0.33
C ILE A 9 11.02 -23.61 -0.09
N PRO A 10 11.42 -24.55 0.79
CA PRO A 10 11.43 -25.97 0.46
C PRO A 10 10.03 -26.46 0.08
N GLY A 11 9.88 -27.00 -1.12
CA GLY A 11 8.60 -27.46 -1.68
C GLY A 11 7.86 -26.41 -2.51
N ALA A 12 8.46 -25.25 -2.78
CA ALA A 12 7.93 -24.32 -3.75
C ALA A 12 7.87 -24.96 -5.15
N ILE A 13 6.70 -24.85 -5.79
CA ILE A 13 6.45 -25.41 -7.13
C ILE A 13 6.58 -24.35 -8.23
N GLY A 14 6.83 -23.08 -7.88
CA GLY A 14 6.95 -21.99 -8.83
C GLY A 14 7.38 -20.68 -8.15
N TYR A 15 7.61 -19.67 -8.98
CA TYR A 15 8.00 -18.32 -8.60
C TYR A 15 6.94 -17.32 -9.08
N GLY A 16 6.47 -16.46 -8.19
CA GLY A 16 5.62 -15.32 -8.52
C GLY A 16 6.45 -14.06 -8.68
N ILE A 17 6.24 -13.31 -9.77
CA ILE A 17 6.86 -12.01 -10.00
C ILE A 17 5.76 -10.97 -10.14
N HIS A 18 5.83 -9.93 -9.30
CA HIS A 18 4.97 -8.76 -9.39
C HIS A 18 5.74 -7.59 -9.98
N PHE A 19 5.08 -6.83 -10.83
CA PHE A 19 5.67 -5.64 -11.44
C PHE A 19 4.89 -4.40 -11.02
N ALA A 20 5.59 -3.31 -10.87
CA ALA A 20 5.02 -1.98 -10.75
C ALA A 20 5.47 -1.11 -11.92
N ARG A 21 4.60 -0.21 -12.37
CA ARG A 21 4.95 0.76 -13.39
C ARG A 21 5.92 1.79 -12.82
N VAL A 22 6.88 2.19 -13.65
CA VAL A 22 7.82 3.28 -13.35
C VAL A 22 7.70 4.31 -14.47
N LEU A 23 7.53 5.57 -14.11
CA LEU A 23 7.47 6.70 -15.04
C LEU A 23 8.60 7.68 -14.71
N ASP A 24 9.48 7.93 -15.67
CA ASP A 24 10.65 8.80 -15.48
C ASP A 24 11.50 8.45 -14.25
N GLY A 25 11.61 7.18 -13.90
CA GLY A 25 12.34 6.72 -12.74
C GLY A 25 11.59 6.78 -11.41
N ILE A 26 10.34 7.26 -11.42
CA ILE A 26 9.47 7.35 -10.24
C ILE A 26 8.43 6.21 -10.30
N PRO A 27 8.31 5.38 -9.26
CA PRO A 27 7.37 4.27 -9.25
C PRO A 27 5.92 4.78 -9.14
N VAL A 28 5.00 4.03 -9.75
CA VAL A 28 3.57 4.23 -9.50
C VAL A 28 3.21 3.48 -8.23
N THR A 29 2.72 4.21 -7.25
CA THR A 29 2.31 3.71 -5.95
C THR A 29 1.18 2.70 -6.08
N TYR A 30 1.26 1.65 -5.29
CA TYR A 30 0.16 0.73 -5.07
C TYR A 30 -0.29 0.81 -3.60
N THR A 31 -1.60 0.71 -3.39
CA THR A 31 -2.17 0.60 -2.05
C THR A 31 -2.69 -0.83 -1.86
N HIS A 32 -2.47 -1.40 -0.68
CA HIS A 32 -2.99 -2.73 -0.36
C HIS A 32 -4.52 -2.78 -0.23
N ASP A 33 -5.17 -1.64 -0.14
CA ASP A 33 -6.61 -1.57 -0.02
C ASP A 33 -7.24 -0.91 -1.25
N PRO A 34 -7.54 -1.70 -2.30
CA PRO A 34 -8.21 -1.21 -3.50
C PRO A 34 -9.67 -0.81 -3.25
N GLY A 35 -10.20 -1.02 -2.04
CA GLY A 35 -11.58 -0.79 -1.67
C GLY A 35 -11.85 0.47 -0.85
N GLN A 36 -10.84 1.23 -0.45
CA GLN A 36 -11.10 2.52 0.21
C GLN A 36 -11.61 3.53 -0.83
N THR A 37 -12.92 3.59 -0.95
CA THR A 37 -13.58 4.77 -1.48
C THR A 37 -13.30 5.92 -0.51
N VAL A 38 -12.40 6.81 -0.88
CA VAL A 38 -12.32 8.11 -0.21
C VAL A 38 -13.67 8.77 -0.46
N ASP A 39 -14.41 9.07 0.62
CA ASP A 39 -15.64 9.85 0.55
C ASP A 39 -15.33 11.19 -0.11
N GLY A 40 -15.75 11.36 -1.34
CA GLY A 40 -15.51 12.55 -2.13
C GLY A 40 -15.26 12.23 -3.61
N ASP A 41 -15.30 13.25 -4.43
CA ASP A 41 -15.20 13.17 -5.90
C ASP A 41 -13.84 12.65 -6.44
N LEU A 42 -12.84 12.45 -5.59
CA LEU A 42 -11.52 11.92 -5.91
C LEU A 42 -11.42 10.45 -5.49
N ALA A 43 -11.93 9.56 -6.33
CA ALA A 43 -11.74 8.11 -6.13
C ALA A 43 -10.30 7.71 -6.50
N VAL A 44 -9.55 7.16 -5.55
CA VAL A 44 -8.29 6.48 -5.86
C VAL A 44 -8.58 5.38 -6.87
N TRP A 45 -7.89 5.41 -8.00
CA TRP A 45 -8.04 4.38 -9.01
C TRP A 45 -7.20 3.16 -8.62
N PRO A 46 -7.73 1.94 -8.72
CA PRO A 46 -6.93 0.75 -8.45
C PRO A 46 -5.65 0.75 -9.27
N TYR A 47 -4.54 0.43 -8.63
CA TYR A 47 -3.24 0.41 -9.28
C TYR A 47 -3.14 -0.71 -10.34
N GLU A 48 -2.25 -0.51 -11.29
CA GLU A 48 -1.90 -1.50 -12.28
C GLU A 48 -1.00 -2.56 -11.66
N SER A 49 -1.36 -3.82 -11.81
CA SER A 49 -0.62 -4.94 -11.23
C SER A 49 -0.44 -6.08 -12.24
N PRO A 50 0.65 -6.08 -13.01
CA PRO A 50 1.09 -7.25 -13.74
C PRO A 50 1.70 -8.28 -12.79
N HIS A 51 1.24 -9.52 -12.93
CA HIS A 51 1.73 -10.65 -12.15
C HIS A 51 2.01 -11.84 -13.06
N MET A 52 3.13 -12.48 -12.87
CA MET A 52 3.55 -13.67 -13.62
C MET A 52 3.91 -14.78 -12.64
N VAL A 53 3.55 -16.01 -12.99
CA VAL A 53 3.97 -17.22 -12.27
C VAL A 53 4.75 -18.13 -13.22
N PHE A 54 5.89 -18.57 -12.76
CA PHE A 54 6.76 -19.50 -13.47
C PHE A 54 6.96 -20.77 -12.66
N ASP A 55 6.97 -21.91 -13.34
CA ASP A 55 7.38 -23.20 -12.80
C ASP A 55 8.53 -23.80 -13.64
N GLU A 56 8.86 -25.07 -13.42
CA GLU A 56 9.89 -25.80 -14.16
C GLU A 56 9.62 -25.85 -15.69
N LYS A 57 8.38 -25.63 -16.14
CA LYS A 57 7.96 -25.67 -17.54
C LYS A 57 7.94 -24.28 -18.18
N GLY A 58 8.15 -23.23 -17.40
CA GLY A 58 8.13 -21.86 -17.85
C GLY A 58 6.96 -21.06 -17.30
N LEU A 59 6.48 -20.07 -18.07
CA LEU A 59 5.36 -19.21 -17.66
C LEU A 59 4.06 -20.03 -17.60
N THR A 60 3.46 -20.13 -16.41
CA THR A 60 2.23 -20.88 -16.15
C THR A 60 1.03 -20.01 -15.97
N ASP A 61 1.23 -18.78 -15.49
CA ASP A 61 0.16 -17.81 -15.32
C ASP A 61 0.64 -16.39 -15.60
N PHE A 62 -0.24 -15.58 -16.21
CA PHE A 62 -0.04 -14.16 -16.44
C PHE A 62 -1.35 -13.41 -16.24
N VAL A 63 -1.36 -12.54 -15.27
CA VAL A 63 -2.50 -11.67 -14.96
C VAL A 63 -2.04 -10.22 -15.00
N TRP A 64 -2.78 -9.41 -15.74
CA TRP A 64 -2.55 -7.97 -15.77
C TRP A 64 -3.83 -7.24 -15.41
N VAL A 65 -3.87 -6.75 -14.18
CA VAL A 65 -5.04 -6.09 -13.60
C VAL A 65 -4.91 -4.58 -13.78
N ASN A 66 -6.03 -3.94 -14.12
CA ASN A 66 -6.16 -2.49 -14.28
C ASN A 66 -5.09 -1.85 -15.20
N PRO A 67 -4.83 -2.39 -16.41
CA PRO A 67 -3.89 -1.77 -17.33
C PRO A 67 -4.32 -0.35 -17.67
N CYS A 68 -3.35 0.52 -17.93
CA CYS A 68 -3.62 1.87 -18.40
C CYS A 68 -2.60 2.32 -19.45
N ASP A 69 -3.08 3.17 -20.35
CA ASP A 69 -2.25 3.88 -21.31
C ASP A 69 -1.93 5.28 -20.78
N ILE A 70 -0.72 5.75 -21.04
CA ILE A 70 -0.31 7.12 -20.74
C ILE A 70 -0.46 7.93 -22.03
N GLU A 71 -1.53 8.68 -22.12
CA GLU A 71 -1.86 9.46 -23.33
C GLU A 71 -1.07 10.76 -23.41
N LYS A 72 -0.88 11.41 -22.26
CA LYS A 72 -0.28 12.74 -22.22
C LYS A 72 0.51 12.95 -20.94
N LYS A 73 1.64 13.64 -21.07
CA LYS A 73 2.38 14.21 -19.94
C LYS A 73 2.04 15.70 -19.86
N SER A 74 1.75 16.18 -18.66
CA SER A 74 1.58 17.62 -18.44
C SER A 74 2.92 18.33 -18.59
N ASP A 75 2.89 19.48 -19.25
CA ASP A 75 4.05 20.39 -19.31
C ASP A 75 4.06 21.37 -18.12
N GLU A 76 3.07 21.28 -17.22
CA GLU A 76 2.98 22.12 -16.04
C GLU A 76 3.93 21.63 -14.96
N TYR A 77 4.62 22.57 -14.33
CA TYR A 77 5.44 22.28 -13.16
C TYR A 77 4.54 22.05 -11.95
N VAL A 78 4.72 20.90 -11.29
CA VAL A 78 4.09 20.60 -10.03
C VAL A 78 5.06 20.94 -8.90
N PHE A 79 4.64 21.84 -8.02
CA PHE A 79 5.39 22.14 -6.80
C PHE A 79 5.05 21.13 -5.73
N LEU A 80 6.03 20.35 -5.32
CA LEU A 80 5.86 19.44 -4.19
C LEU A 80 5.85 20.26 -2.88
N MET A 81 5.01 19.85 -1.97
CA MET A 81 5.00 20.37 -0.60
C MET A 81 6.36 20.11 0.07
N PRO A 82 6.90 21.05 0.87
CA PRO A 82 8.10 20.79 1.66
C PRO A 82 7.95 19.52 2.50
N PHE A 83 9.02 18.73 2.59
CA PHE A 83 8.95 17.43 3.26
C PHE A 83 8.57 17.55 4.75
N SER A 84 9.00 18.63 5.43
CA SER A 84 8.58 18.90 6.83
C SER A 84 7.07 18.98 6.99
N ASP A 85 6.40 19.65 6.04
CA ASP A 85 4.95 19.82 6.09
C ASP A 85 4.24 18.49 5.78
N VAL A 86 4.82 17.70 4.87
CA VAL A 86 4.34 16.34 4.55
C VAL A 86 4.47 15.43 5.77
N GLN A 87 5.57 15.52 6.50
CA GLN A 87 5.78 14.72 7.72
C GLN A 87 4.74 15.07 8.78
N ASP A 88 4.49 16.36 9.04
CA ASP A 88 3.50 16.81 10.01
C ASP A 88 2.09 16.30 9.64
N ILE A 89 1.73 16.38 8.35
CA ILE A 89 0.45 15.84 7.85
C ILE A 89 0.37 14.33 8.05
N PHE A 90 1.43 13.59 7.73
CA PHE A 90 1.48 12.15 7.88
C PHE A 90 1.27 11.74 9.34
N GLU A 91 1.98 12.36 10.27
CA GLU A 91 1.86 12.09 11.71
C GLU A 91 0.43 12.35 12.22
N GLU A 92 -0.17 13.46 11.80
CA GLU A 92 -1.57 13.78 12.16
C GLU A 92 -2.55 12.74 11.55
N MET A 93 -2.37 12.33 10.30
CA MET A 93 -3.21 11.32 9.66
C MET A 93 -3.11 9.96 10.35
N ILE A 94 -1.91 9.52 10.74
CA ILE A 94 -1.70 8.29 11.50
C ILE A 94 -2.43 8.37 12.83
N PHE A 95 -2.29 9.50 13.54
CA PHE A 95 -2.98 9.71 14.81
C PHE A 95 -4.50 9.67 14.65
N GLN A 96 -5.07 10.32 13.63
CA GLN A 96 -6.50 10.30 13.37
C GLN A 96 -7.00 8.91 13.00
N LYS A 97 -6.26 8.19 12.15
CA LYS A 97 -6.64 6.86 11.68
C LYS A 97 -6.57 5.80 12.78
N TYR A 98 -5.56 5.85 13.63
CA TYR A 98 -5.25 4.79 14.59
C TYR A 98 -5.37 5.22 16.06
N GLY A 99 -5.54 6.51 16.36
CA GLY A 99 -5.65 7.01 17.74
C GLY A 99 -6.82 6.44 18.54
N TRP A 100 -7.82 5.87 17.87
CA TRP A 100 -8.92 5.17 18.52
C TRP A 100 -8.46 3.87 19.21
N LEU A 101 -7.41 3.21 18.69
CA LEU A 101 -6.86 1.98 19.29
C LEU A 101 -6.40 2.20 20.74
N SER A 102 -5.81 3.36 21.02
CA SER A 102 -5.30 3.70 22.34
C SER A 102 -6.40 4.13 23.33
N LYS A 103 -7.65 4.37 22.87
CA LYS A 103 -8.74 4.87 23.72
C LYS A 103 -9.33 3.80 24.63
N SER A 104 -9.32 2.54 24.20
CA SER A 104 -9.82 1.42 25.02
C SER A 104 -8.81 1.02 26.10
N GLY A 105 -7.55 1.27 25.90
CA GLY A 105 -6.46 0.76 26.72
C GLY A 105 -6.10 -0.71 26.45
N ASP A 106 -6.86 -1.37 25.54
CA ASP A 106 -6.70 -2.79 25.23
C ASP A 106 -5.61 -3.04 24.20
N VAL A 107 -5.37 -2.04 23.35
CA VAL A 107 -4.38 -2.11 22.25
C VAL A 107 -3.64 -0.79 22.12
N SER A 108 -2.36 -0.87 21.85
CA SER A 108 -1.55 0.26 21.40
C SER A 108 -0.91 -0.06 20.05
N ALA A 109 -0.73 0.95 19.21
CA ALA A 109 -0.05 0.84 17.94
C ALA A 109 1.19 1.73 17.92
N SER A 110 2.31 1.18 17.48
CA SER A 110 3.51 1.96 17.12
C SER A 110 3.78 1.81 15.64
N PHE A 111 4.29 2.88 15.04
CA PHE A 111 4.65 2.94 13.62
C PHE A 111 6.11 3.34 13.53
N ASP A 112 6.91 2.48 12.91
CA ASP A 112 8.32 2.71 12.65
C ASP A 112 8.50 2.89 11.14
N VAL A 113 8.71 4.13 10.71
CA VAL A 113 8.87 4.49 9.29
C VAL A 113 10.37 4.48 8.99
N ASP A 114 10.80 3.58 8.15
CA ASP A 114 12.20 3.37 7.77
C ASP A 114 12.52 3.87 6.36
N GLU A 115 11.51 4.11 5.53
CA GLU A 115 11.70 4.61 4.18
C GLU A 115 10.58 5.56 3.76
N VAL A 116 10.96 6.60 3.00
CA VAL A 116 10.02 7.53 2.35
C VAL A 116 10.45 7.69 0.90
N ARG A 117 9.49 7.54 -0.02
CA ARG A 117 9.72 7.65 -1.47
C ARG A 117 8.74 8.65 -2.10
N LEU A 118 9.21 9.28 -3.18
CA LEU A 118 8.30 9.94 -4.10
C LEU A 118 7.70 8.88 -5.04
N GLY A 119 6.40 8.89 -5.19
CA GLY A 119 5.65 8.00 -6.08
C GLY A 119 4.63 8.76 -6.91
N TYR A 120 3.95 8.05 -7.81
CA TYR A 120 2.75 8.54 -8.49
C TYR A 120 1.54 7.74 -8.04
N MET A 121 0.45 8.43 -7.73
CA MET A 121 -0.84 7.83 -7.44
C MET A 121 -1.83 8.09 -8.58
N ARG A 122 -2.60 7.07 -8.95
CA ARG A 122 -3.67 7.18 -9.94
C ARG A 122 -4.93 7.72 -9.27
N ILE A 123 -5.46 8.81 -9.80
CA ILE A 123 -6.75 9.37 -9.40
C ILE A 123 -7.67 9.48 -10.60
N ARG A 124 -8.96 9.30 -10.40
CA ARG A 124 -9.97 9.54 -11.45
C ARG A 124 -10.25 11.02 -11.56
N ASP A 125 -10.34 11.53 -12.79
CA ASP A 125 -10.69 12.92 -13.02
C ASP A 125 -12.19 13.16 -12.75
N GLU A 126 -13.05 12.19 -13.16
CA GLU A 126 -14.50 12.22 -12.90
C GLU A 126 -15.04 10.82 -12.65
N THR A 127 -16.12 10.75 -11.88
CA THR A 127 -16.79 9.47 -11.60
C THR A 127 -17.37 8.88 -12.88
N GLY A 128 -16.89 7.70 -13.27
CA GLY A 128 -17.39 6.96 -14.44
C GLY A 128 -16.67 7.29 -15.74
N SER A 129 -15.74 8.25 -15.78
CA SER A 129 -14.81 8.37 -16.90
C SER A 129 -13.79 7.24 -16.84
N GLY A 130 -13.35 6.74 -18.00
CA GLY A 130 -12.21 5.83 -18.08
C GLY A 130 -10.86 6.56 -17.96
N GLU A 131 -10.88 7.86 -17.68
CA GLU A 131 -9.74 8.76 -17.67
C GLU A 131 -9.35 9.11 -16.24
N GLY A 132 -8.08 9.47 -16.03
CA GLY A 132 -7.56 9.89 -14.76
C GLY A 132 -6.18 10.49 -14.89
N SER A 133 -5.70 10.99 -13.78
CA SER A 133 -4.40 11.63 -13.68
C SER A 133 -3.47 10.84 -12.78
N MET A 134 -2.18 10.90 -13.06
CA MET A 134 -1.15 10.45 -12.14
C MET A 134 -0.57 11.66 -11.44
N VAL A 135 -0.76 11.71 -10.13
CA VAL A 135 -0.30 12.82 -9.28
C VAL A 135 0.88 12.38 -8.41
N PRO A 136 1.86 13.25 -8.19
CA PRO A 136 2.97 12.91 -7.29
C PRO A 136 2.48 12.82 -5.85
N VAL A 137 2.96 11.79 -5.15
CA VAL A 137 2.66 11.53 -3.74
C VAL A 137 3.92 11.14 -2.99
N TRP A 138 3.88 11.28 -1.67
CA TRP A 138 4.89 10.73 -0.79
C TRP A 138 4.40 9.44 -0.17
N ASP A 139 5.14 8.36 -0.40
CA ASP A 139 4.89 7.04 0.15
C ASP A 139 5.76 6.83 1.38
N PHE A 140 5.13 6.42 2.47
CA PHE A 140 5.80 6.09 3.72
C PHE A 140 5.75 4.57 3.92
N PHE A 141 6.91 3.97 4.06
CA PHE A 141 7.06 2.53 4.29
C PHE A 141 7.63 2.30 5.68
N GLY A 142 7.17 1.23 6.31
CA GLY A 142 7.61 0.90 7.65
C GLY A 142 6.82 -0.25 8.25
N THR A 143 7.01 -0.45 9.54
CA THR A 143 6.38 -1.52 10.30
C THR A 143 5.36 -0.97 11.27
N GLN A 144 4.15 -1.51 11.24
CA GLN A 144 3.15 -1.33 12.28
C GLN A 144 3.27 -2.46 13.31
N THR A 145 3.45 -2.10 14.58
CA THR A 145 3.42 -3.07 15.69
C THR A 145 2.22 -2.79 16.57
N LEU A 146 1.40 -3.82 16.77
CA LEU A 146 0.30 -3.77 17.72
C LEU A 146 0.71 -4.48 19.01
N THR A 147 0.49 -3.83 20.15
CA THR A 147 0.73 -4.40 21.49
C THR A 147 -0.60 -4.46 22.21
N TYR A 148 -0.98 -5.64 22.66
CA TYR A 148 -2.23 -5.90 23.36
C TYR A 148 -2.03 -5.90 24.86
N ALA A 149 -3.06 -5.52 25.63
CA ALA A 149 -3.07 -5.73 27.06
C ALA A 149 -3.06 -7.23 27.39
N ASP A 150 -2.45 -7.61 28.49
CA ASP A 150 -2.26 -9.02 28.91
C ASP A 150 -3.55 -9.83 28.86
N GLU A 151 -4.70 -9.23 29.25
CA GLU A 151 -6.01 -9.89 29.21
C GLU A 151 -6.47 -10.22 27.80
N ILE A 152 -6.18 -9.35 26.83
CA ILE A 152 -6.52 -9.53 25.42
C ILE A 152 -5.60 -10.57 24.79
N GLU A 153 -4.30 -10.53 25.09
CA GLU A 153 -3.35 -11.55 24.64
C GLU A 153 -3.74 -12.95 25.13
N ALA A 154 -4.17 -13.07 26.39
CA ALA A 154 -4.64 -14.33 26.95
C ALA A 154 -5.87 -14.86 26.21
N LYS A 155 -6.83 -14.00 25.84
CA LYS A 155 -8.02 -14.38 25.08
C LYS A 155 -7.72 -14.78 23.64
N ILE A 156 -6.76 -14.11 23.01
CA ILE A 156 -6.27 -14.48 21.68
C ILE A 156 -5.58 -15.87 21.74
N ALA A 157 -4.70 -16.06 22.72
CA ALA A 157 -3.99 -17.32 22.92
C ALA A 157 -4.93 -18.51 23.23
N SER A 158 -6.03 -18.26 23.94
CA SER A 158 -7.05 -19.28 24.23
C SER A 158 -8.02 -19.57 23.08
N GLY A 159 -7.99 -18.75 22.01
CA GLY A 159 -8.93 -18.82 20.89
C GLY A 159 -10.31 -18.25 21.21
N GLU A 160 -10.48 -17.57 22.34
CA GLU A 160 -11.73 -16.88 22.69
C GLU A 160 -11.93 -15.61 21.83
N LEU A 161 -10.83 -14.95 21.46
CA LEU A 161 -10.80 -13.85 20.50
C LEU A 161 -10.06 -14.28 19.25
N LEU A 162 -10.69 -14.10 18.09
CA LEU A 162 -10.05 -14.31 16.80
C LEU A 162 -9.41 -13.00 16.35
N TYR A 163 -8.13 -13.07 16.02
CA TYR A 163 -7.40 -11.98 15.42
C TYR A 163 -7.36 -12.16 13.90
N LYS A 164 -7.74 -11.12 13.17
CA LYS A 164 -7.61 -11.10 11.72
C LYS A 164 -7.13 -9.72 11.26
N ASP A 165 -5.96 -9.66 10.64
CA ASP A 165 -5.39 -8.47 9.99
C ASP A 165 -5.45 -7.18 10.84
N GLY A 166 -5.07 -7.25 12.11
CA GLY A 166 -5.06 -6.09 13.01
C GLY A 166 -6.43 -5.69 13.58
N GLN A 167 -7.47 -6.50 13.37
CA GLN A 167 -8.78 -6.28 13.94
C GLN A 167 -9.10 -7.37 14.98
N ILE A 168 -9.54 -6.93 16.16
CA ILE A 168 -10.19 -7.83 17.14
C ILE A 168 -11.62 -8.02 16.65
N LEU A 169 -11.97 -9.25 16.37
CA LEU A 169 -13.33 -9.65 16.00
C LEU A 169 -14.16 -9.99 17.22
#